data_880ea55c0ae9be1ddf4b419f619b2742
#
_entry.id   880ea55c0ae9be1ddf4b419f619b2742
#
_cell.length_a   1.000
_cell.length_b   1.000
_cell.length_c   1.000
_cell.angle_alpha   90.00
_cell.angle_beta   90.00
_cell.angle_gamma   90.00
#
_symmetry.space_group_name_H-M   'P 1'
#
loop_
_entity.id
_entity.type
_entity.pdbx_description
1 polymer ?
#
loop_
_entity_poly.entity_id
_entity_poly.type
_entity_poly.pdbx_seq_one_letter_code
_entity_poly.pdbx_strand_id
1 'polypeptide(L)'
;MEHNPTKIPSPLLSLVPILVLVTLLFVTIRIFGSDALSGGSQIVLLTATAICCLIAMTYSKVRWKALELAMINNITGVATALIILLIIGALSGSWMISGVVPTLIYYGMQIIHPSFFLASTCIICAVVSVMTGSSWTTIATIGIALLGIGQAQGFSDGWIAGAIISGAYFGDKISPLSDTTILASSVTDTPLFKHIRYMMITTIPSMLITLVIFTVAGLSHEATATDQIEQYSIALNNTFHITPVSYTHLRAHETLANL
;
A
#
# COMPACT_ATOMS: atom_id res chain seq x y z
N MET A 1 20.74 41.02 -8.04
CA MET A 1 19.37 40.48 -7.90
C MET A 1 19.00 40.62 -6.43
N GLU A 2 18.20 41.65 -6.10
CA GLU A 2 17.78 41.90 -4.73
C GLU A 2 16.99 40.71 -4.19
N HIS A 3 17.51 40.09 -3.19
CA HIS A 3 16.83 39.07 -2.41
C HIS A 3 15.80 39.79 -1.54
N ASN A 4 14.60 39.99 -2.08
CA ASN A 4 13.49 40.49 -1.28
C ASN A 4 13.18 39.39 -0.24
N PRO A 5 13.30 39.66 1.07
CA PRO A 5 13.11 38.62 2.07
C PRO A 5 11.68 38.09 1.98
N THR A 6 11.54 36.82 1.65
CA THR A 6 10.25 36.15 1.64
C THR A 6 9.66 36.22 3.06
N LYS A 7 8.51 36.85 3.20
CA LYS A 7 7.80 36.90 4.49
C LYS A 7 7.34 35.50 4.85
N ILE A 8 7.81 35.00 5.98
CA ILE A 8 7.36 33.72 6.54
C ILE A 8 5.89 33.90 6.97
N PRO A 9 4.95 33.08 6.50
CA PRO A 9 3.57 33.17 6.92
C PRO A 9 3.40 32.87 8.42
N SER A 10 2.39 33.50 9.04
CA SER A 10 2.04 33.17 10.43
C SER A 10 1.60 31.70 10.52
N PRO A 11 1.78 31.03 11.70
CA PRO A 11 1.36 29.64 11.88
C PRO A 11 -0.11 29.40 11.53
N LEU A 12 -0.98 30.37 11.88
CA LEU A 12 -2.41 30.31 11.54
C LEU A 12 -2.66 30.35 10.03
N LEU A 13 -1.93 31.18 9.28
CA LEU A 13 -2.08 31.23 7.83
C LEU A 13 -1.56 29.96 7.15
N SER A 14 -0.53 29.33 7.73
CA SER A 14 0.03 28.06 7.24
C SER A 14 -0.91 26.87 7.47
N LEU A 15 -1.82 26.97 8.44
CA LEU A 15 -2.86 25.94 8.69
C LEU A 15 -4.03 26.00 7.70
N VAL A 16 -4.27 27.13 7.05
CA VAL A 16 -5.41 27.32 6.14
C VAL A 16 -5.49 26.24 5.04
N PRO A 17 -4.42 25.94 4.27
CA PRO A 17 -4.48 24.90 3.24
C PRO A 17 -4.79 23.52 3.81
N ILE A 18 -4.29 23.22 5.01
CA ILE A 18 -4.54 21.93 5.69
C ILE A 18 -5.99 21.82 6.12
N LEU A 19 -6.55 22.88 6.72
CA LEU A 19 -7.96 22.90 7.13
C LEU A 19 -8.89 22.78 5.91
N VAL A 20 -8.58 23.48 4.82
CA VAL A 20 -9.33 23.35 3.57
C VAL A 20 -9.25 21.94 3.03
N LEU A 21 -8.05 21.34 2.99
CA LEU A 21 -7.86 19.97 2.54
C LEU A 21 -8.72 18.99 3.34
N VAL A 22 -8.61 19.04 4.67
CA VAL A 22 -9.35 18.13 5.57
C VAL A 22 -10.87 18.32 5.42
N THR A 23 -11.34 19.56 5.37
CA THR A 23 -12.76 19.86 5.22
C THR A 23 -13.30 19.37 3.89
N LEU A 24 -12.61 19.65 2.80
CA LEU A 24 -13.03 19.22 1.46
C LEU A 24 -12.98 17.70 1.32
N LEU A 25 -11.96 17.02 1.86
CA LEU A 25 -11.91 15.55 1.87
C LEU A 25 -13.09 14.97 2.66
N PHE A 26 -13.38 15.52 3.86
CA PHE A 26 -14.51 15.07 4.64
C PHE A 26 -15.85 15.22 3.89
N VAL A 27 -16.06 16.36 3.26
CA VAL A 27 -17.27 16.62 2.43
C VAL A 27 -17.33 15.66 1.24
N THR A 28 -16.22 15.47 0.54
CA THR A 28 -16.13 14.57 -0.63
C THR A 28 -16.46 13.13 -0.23
N ILE A 29 -15.88 12.63 0.86
CA ILE A 29 -16.17 11.28 1.37
C ILE A 29 -17.63 11.14 1.81
N ARG A 30 -18.22 12.19 2.42
CA ARG A 30 -19.63 12.18 2.83
C ARG A 30 -20.59 12.15 1.64
N ILE A 31 -20.25 12.80 0.53
CA ILE A 31 -21.10 12.88 -0.67
C ILE A 31 -20.94 11.64 -1.55
N PHE A 32 -19.70 11.20 -1.79
CA PHE A 32 -19.38 10.18 -2.78
C PHE A 32 -19.05 8.80 -2.16
N GLY A 33 -18.94 8.69 -0.82
CA GLY A 33 -18.60 7.42 -0.16
C GLY A 33 -17.30 6.81 -0.71
N SER A 34 -17.37 5.54 -1.14
CA SER A 34 -16.24 4.82 -1.75
C SER A 34 -15.75 5.45 -3.05
N ASP A 35 -16.64 6.08 -3.82
CA ASP A 35 -16.32 6.68 -5.11
C ASP A 35 -15.51 8.00 -4.98
N ALA A 36 -15.36 8.50 -3.74
CA ALA A 36 -14.49 9.66 -3.47
C ALA A 36 -13.06 9.45 -3.96
N LEU A 37 -12.57 8.21 -4.01
CA LEU A 37 -11.23 7.85 -4.50
C LEU A 37 -11.13 7.85 -6.03
N SER A 38 -12.24 7.76 -6.74
CA SER A 38 -12.28 7.65 -8.21
C SER A 38 -12.15 8.99 -8.95
N GLY A 39 -11.78 10.07 -8.25
CA GLY A 39 -11.56 11.41 -8.85
C GLY A 39 -11.75 12.55 -7.86
N GLY A 40 -12.72 12.44 -6.93
CA GLY A 40 -13.05 13.50 -5.99
C GLY A 40 -11.88 13.93 -5.11
N SER A 41 -11.14 12.99 -4.57
CA SER A 41 -9.97 13.26 -3.72
C SER A 41 -8.83 13.96 -4.50
N GLN A 42 -8.64 13.64 -5.78
CA GLN A 42 -7.63 14.27 -6.63
C GLN A 42 -7.96 15.74 -6.87
N ILE A 43 -9.24 16.06 -7.13
CA ILE A 43 -9.71 17.45 -7.29
C ILE A 43 -9.51 18.24 -5.99
N VAL A 44 -9.78 17.63 -4.84
CA VAL A 44 -9.56 18.25 -3.52
C VAL A 44 -8.08 18.56 -3.30
N LEU A 45 -7.18 17.64 -3.62
CA LEU A 45 -5.73 17.84 -3.52
C LEU A 45 -5.25 18.99 -4.42
N LEU A 46 -5.72 19.03 -5.67
CA LEU A 46 -5.41 20.12 -6.59
C LEU A 46 -5.93 21.48 -6.08
N THR A 47 -7.15 21.51 -5.53
CA THR A 47 -7.74 22.72 -4.96
C THR A 47 -6.94 23.22 -3.75
N ALA A 48 -6.57 22.33 -2.84
CA ALA A 48 -5.75 22.68 -1.68
C ALA A 48 -4.36 23.19 -2.10
N THR A 49 -3.77 22.59 -3.12
CA THR A 49 -2.50 23.02 -3.70
C THR A 49 -2.64 24.42 -4.33
N ALA A 50 -3.69 24.68 -5.07
CA ALA A 50 -3.95 25.98 -5.65
C ALA A 50 -4.08 27.07 -4.57
N ILE A 51 -4.79 26.79 -3.47
CA ILE A 51 -4.91 27.72 -2.33
C ILE A 51 -3.54 27.95 -1.67
N CYS A 52 -2.74 26.92 -1.50
CA CYS A 52 -1.38 27.05 -0.99
C CYS A 52 -0.52 27.96 -1.88
N CYS A 53 -0.57 27.77 -3.20
CA CYS A 53 0.12 28.61 -4.17
C CYS A 53 -0.36 30.07 -4.13
N LEU A 54 -1.67 30.30 -4.02
CA LEU A 54 -2.24 31.65 -3.90
C LEU A 54 -1.73 32.35 -2.63
N ILE A 55 -1.70 31.67 -1.49
CA ILE A 55 -1.14 32.22 -0.25
C ILE A 55 0.36 32.52 -0.40
N ALA A 56 1.12 31.63 -1.01
CA ALA A 56 2.55 31.84 -1.25
C ALA A 56 2.80 33.06 -2.17
N MET A 57 2.00 33.25 -3.21
CA MET A 57 2.14 34.37 -4.14
C MET A 57 1.66 35.71 -3.54
N THR A 58 0.56 35.71 -2.80
CA THR A 58 -0.05 36.93 -2.27
C THR A 58 0.63 37.41 -1.01
N TYR A 59 0.88 36.51 -0.04
CA TYR A 59 1.44 36.87 1.27
C TYR A 59 2.97 36.83 1.26
N SER A 60 3.57 35.70 0.84
CA SER A 60 5.03 35.53 0.86
C SER A 60 5.73 36.14 -0.37
N LYS A 61 4.95 36.66 -1.33
CA LYS A 61 5.46 37.30 -2.58
C LYS A 61 6.36 36.36 -3.41
N VAL A 62 6.15 35.06 -3.32
CA VAL A 62 6.87 34.05 -4.11
C VAL A 62 6.44 34.18 -5.57
N ARG A 63 7.40 34.22 -6.48
CA ARG A 63 7.13 34.30 -7.93
C ARG A 63 6.62 32.94 -8.44
N TRP A 64 5.67 32.95 -9.36
CA TRP A 64 5.14 31.73 -10.00
C TRP A 64 6.23 30.79 -10.51
N LYS A 65 7.26 31.34 -11.16
CA LYS A 65 8.37 30.54 -11.69
C LYS A 65 9.13 29.74 -10.62
N ALA A 66 9.18 30.23 -9.38
CA ALA A 66 9.81 29.50 -8.27
C ALA A 66 8.91 28.35 -7.78
N LEU A 67 7.59 28.55 -7.77
CA LEU A 67 6.61 27.49 -7.46
C LEU A 67 6.61 26.41 -8.54
N GLU A 68 6.59 26.80 -9.80
CA GLU A 68 6.68 25.88 -10.93
C GLU A 68 7.95 25.01 -10.86
N LEU A 69 9.11 25.63 -10.63
CA LEU A 69 10.37 24.87 -10.47
C LEU A 69 10.33 23.92 -9.29
N ALA A 70 9.74 24.32 -8.17
CA ALA A 70 9.56 23.47 -7.01
C ALA A 70 8.64 22.27 -7.31
N MET A 71 7.54 22.48 -8.05
CA MET A 71 6.65 21.40 -8.50
C MET A 71 7.38 20.42 -9.41
N ILE A 72 8.11 20.93 -10.41
CA ILE A 72 8.89 20.09 -11.34
C ILE A 72 9.91 19.24 -10.58
N ASN A 73 10.67 19.85 -9.65
CA ASN A 73 11.65 19.14 -8.86
C ASN A 73 11.03 18.04 -7.98
N ASN A 74 9.86 18.31 -7.38
CA ASN A 74 9.13 17.32 -6.60
C ASN A 74 8.62 16.16 -7.48
N ILE A 75 8.06 16.44 -8.66
CA ILE A 75 7.61 15.41 -9.61
C ILE A 75 8.81 14.57 -10.05
N THR A 76 9.94 15.20 -10.37
CA THR A 76 11.17 14.48 -10.75
C THR A 76 11.67 13.60 -9.61
N GLY A 77 11.60 14.06 -8.37
CA GLY A 77 12.00 13.30 -7.19
C GLY A 77 11.18 12.03 -6.95
N VAL A 78 9.90 12.03 -7.34
CA VAL A 78 9.01 10.86 -7.19
C VAL A 78 8.81 10.07 -8.49
N ALA A 79 9.40 10.51 -9.60
CA ALA A 79 9.20 9.90 -10.92
C ALA A 79 9.53 8.40 -10.94
N THR A 80 10.63 8.00 -10.31
CA THR A 80 11.04 6.59 -10.21
C THR A 80 9.98 5.75 -9.50
N ALA A 81 9.43 6.25 -8.38
CA ALA A 81 8.37 5.55 -7.65
C ALA A 81 7.08 5.40 -8.50
N LEU A 82 6.71 6.43 -9.26
CA LEU A 82 5.57 6.37 -10.18
C LEU A 82 5.77 5.33 -11.30
N ILE A 83 6.97 5.27 -11.89
CA ILE A 83 7.30 4.27 -12.91
C ILE A 83 7.24 2.86 -12.33
N ILE A 84 7.79 2.63 -11.14
CA ILE A 84 7.71 1.34 -10.45
C ILE A 84 6.26 0.93 -10.23
N LEU A 85 5.40 1.83 -9.74
CA LEU A 85 3.98 1.54 -9.54
C LEU A 85 3.26 1.18 -10.84
N LEU A 86 3.58 1.86 -11.96
CA LEU A 86 3.02 1.52 -13.27
C LEU A 86 3.46 0.13 -13.73
N ILE A 87 4.75 -0.21 -13.59
CA ILE A 87 5.28 -1.52 -13.94
C ILE A 87 4.63 -2.62 -13.08
N ILE A 88 4.50 -2.40 -11.77
CA ILE A 88 3.84 -3.35 -10.86
C ILE A 88 2.37 -3.53 -11.24
N GLY A 89 1.66 -2.45 -11.59
CA GLY A 89 0.28 -2.52 -12.07
C GLY A 89 0.14 -3.36 -13.34
N ALA A 90 1.02 -3.17 -14.31
CA ALA A 90 1.06 -3.95 -15.54
C ALA A 90 1.38 -5.43 -15.26
N LEU A 91 2.35 -5.70 -14.38
CA LEU A 91 2.70 -7.06 -13.95
C LEU A 91 1.52 -7.76 -13.26
N SER A 92 0.87 -7.09 -12.32
CA SER A 92 -0.32 -7.63 -11.63
C SER A 92 -1.45 -7.96 -12.60
N GLY A 93 -1.73 -7.08 -13.55
CA GLY A 93 -2.70 -7.33 -14.62
C GLY A 93 -2.33 -8.54 -15.48
N SER A 94 -1.06 -8.66 -15.84
CA SER A 94 -0.53 -9.82 -16.58
C SER A 94 -0.69 -11.13 -15.79
N TRP A 95 -0.42 -11.14 -14.49
CA TRP A 95 -0.61 -12.32 -13.63
C TRP A 95 -2.07 -12.71 -13.46
N MET A 96 -2.98 -11.73 -13.50
CA MET A 96 -4.41 -12.00 -13.46
C MET A 96 -4.86 -12.73 -14.73
N ILE A 97 -4.48 -12.23 -15.92
CA ILE A 97 -4.88 -12.77 -17.22
C ILE A 97 -4.19 -14.12 -17.49
N SER A 98 -2.93 -14.28 -17.09
CA SER A 98 -2.16 -15.52 -17.30
C SER A 98 -2.59 -16.70 -16.42
N GLY A 99 -3.50 -16.47 -15.45
CA GLY A 99 -3.96 -17.49 -14.53
C GLY A 99 -3.06 -17.72 -13.32
N VAL A 100 -1.96 -16.96 -13.14
CA VAL A 100 -1.08 -17.06 -11.98
C VAL A 100 -1.83 -16.72 -10.70
N VAL A 101 -2.49 -15.54 -10.64
CA VAL A 101 -3.30 -15.15 -9.48
C VAL A 101 -4.46 -16.10 -9.23
N PRO A 102 -5.29 -16.49 -10.23
CA PRO A 102 -6.30 -17.52 -10.07
C PRO A 102 -5.77 -18.85 -9.50
N THR A 103 -4.60 -19.30 -9.95
CA THR A 103 -3.96 -20.52 -9.44
C THR A 103 -3.54 -20.37 -7.96
N LEU A 104 -2.98 -19.24 -7.59
CA LEU A 104 -2.63 -18.95 -6.18
C LEU A 104 -3.89 -18.90 -5.29
N ILE A 105 -4.99 -18.32 -5.80
CA ILE A 105 -6.27 -18.30 -5.09
C ILE A 105 -6.79 -19.74 -4.89
N TYR A 106 -6.82 -20.55 -5.94
CA TYR A 106 -7.30 -21.91 -5.90
C TYR A 106 -6.57 -22.79 -4.86
N TYR A 107 -5.24 -22.81 -4.90
CA TYR A 107 -4.44 -23.58 -3.94
C TYR A 107 -4.45 -22.95 -2.55
N GLY A 108 -4.46 -21.62 -2.47
CA GLY A 108 -4.51 -20.89 -1.21
C GLY A 108 -5.78 -21.19 -0.40
N MET A 109 -6.92 -21.28 -1.05
CA MET A 109 -8.18 -21.68 -0.41
C MET A 109 -8.16 -23.09 0.18
N GLN A 110 -7.35 -23.99 -0.39
CA GLN A 110 -7.23 -25.37 0.11
C GLN A 110 -6.27 -25.49 1.29
N ILE A 111 -5.30 -24.59 1.41
CA ILE A 111 -4.22 -24.64 2.41
C ILE A 111 -4.56 -23.80 3.64
N ILE A 112 -5.16 -22.62 3.45
CA ILE A 112 -5.37 -21.65 4.51
C ILE A 112 -6.77 -21.85 5.11
N HIS A 113 -6.80 -22.29 6.38
CA HIS A 113 -8.07 -22.44 7.09
C HIS A 113 -8.71 -21.07 7.37
N PRO A 114 -10.02 -20.87 7.14
CA PRO A 114 -10.69 -19.57 7.28
C PRO A 114 -10.48 -18.92 8.65
N SER A 115 -10.58 -19.68 9.75
CA SER A 115 -10.42 -19.14 11.11
C SER A 115 -9.07 -18.47 11.38
N PHE A 116 -8.02 -18.85 10.66
CA PHE A 116 -6.68 -18.26 10.79
C PHE A 116 -6.27 -17.45 9.58
N PHE A 117 -7.18 -17.24 8.62
CA PHE A 117 -6.88 -16.58 7.36
C PHE A 117 -6.28 -15.18 7.56
N LEU A 118 -6.90 -14.32 8.36
CA LEU A 118 -6.44 -12.94 8.57
C LEU A 118 -5.05 -12.89 9.23
N ALA A 119 -4.82 -13.70 10.25
CA ALA A 119 -3.52 -13.77 10.92
C ALA A 119 -2.44 -14.35 9.99
N SER A 120 -2.74 -15.41 9.25
CA SER A 120 -1.83 -16.00 8.26
C SER A 120 -1.49 -15.01 7.15
N THR A 121 -2.48 -14.30 6.62
CA THR A 121 -2.32 -13.23 5.62
C THR A 121 -1.36 -12.15 6.11
N CYS A 122 -1.55 -11.69 7.34
CA CYS A 122 -0.68 -10.68 7.95
C CYS A 122 0.76 -11.18 8.07
N ILE A 123 0.97 -12.43 8.52
CA ILE A 123 2.30 -13.04 8.65
C ILE A 123 2.96 -13.23 7.27
N ILE A 124 2.23 -13.77 6.29
CA ILE A 124 2.76 -13.99 4.94
C ILE A 124 3.21 -12.66 4.33
N CYS A 125 2.37 -11.62 4.40
CA CYS A 125 2.73 -10.29 3.91
C CYS A 125 3.92 -9.69 4.66
N ALA A 126 4.03 -9.92 5.97
CA ALA A 126 5.17 -9.47 6.76
C ALA A 126 6.48 -10.13 6.30
N VAL A 127 6.49 -11.45 6.12
CA VAL A 127 7.67 -12.20 5.67
C VAL A 127 8.08 -11.76 4.26
N VAL A 128 7.13 -11.70 3.31
CA VAL A 128 7.41 -11.27 1.93
C VAL A 128 7.93 -9.84 1.91
N SER A 129 7.36 -8.95 2.69
CA SER A 129 7.78 -7.54 2.74
C SER A 129 9.17 -7.35 3.36
N VAL A 130 9.53 -8.15 4.38
CA VAL A 130 10.92 -8.16 4.91
C VAL A 130 11.91 -8.58 3.82
N MET A 131 11.55 -9.59 3.02
CA MET A 131 12.41 -10.10 1.95
C MET A 131 12.54 -9.14 0.77
N THR A 132 11.46 -8.49 0.38
CA THR A 132 11.43 -7.56 -0.76
C THR A 132 11.88 -6.14 -0.39
N GLY A 133 11.78 -5.75 0.88
CA GLY A 133 12.04 -4.40 1.34
C GLY A 133 11.00 -3.38 0.89
N SER A 134 9.81 -3.82 0.48
CA SER A 134 8.79 -2.92 -0.06
C SER A 134 7.37 -3.37 0.29
N SER A 135 6.65 -2.52 1.03
CA SER A 135 5.23 -2.73 1.32
C SER A 135 4.38 -2.64 0.05
N TRP A 136 4.68 -1.71 -0.85
CA TRP A 136 3.94 -1.53 -2.09
C TRP A 136 4.03 -2.76 -3.00
N THR A 137 5.24 -3.29 -3.19
CA THR A 137 5.45 -4.51 -3.98
C THR A 137 4.69 -5.70 -3.39
N THR A 138 4.75 -5.88 -2.07
CA THR A 138 4.05 -6.95 -1.37
C THR A 138 2.54 -6.86 -1.54
N ILE A 139 1.95 -5.66 -1.35
CA ILE A 139 0.51 -5.42 -1.51
C ILE A 139 0.07 -5.70 -2.94
N ALA A 140 0.81 -5.18 -3.92
CA ALA A 140 0.44 -5.28 -5.33
C ALA A 140 0.72 -6.65 -5.96
N THR A 141 1.44 -7.54 -5.29
CA THR A 141 1.72 -8.89 -5.76
C THR A 141 0.93 -9.95 -4.97
N ILE A 142 1.52 -10.45 -3.89
CA ILE A 142 0.88 -11.48 -3.06
C ILE A 142 -0.42 -10.99 -2.43
N GLY A 143 -0.53 -9.69 -2.12
CA GLY A 143 -1.73 -9.08 -1.55
C GLY A 143 -2.96 -9.26 -2.42
N ILE A 144 -2.85 -9.17 -3.75
CA ILE A 144 -3.97 -9.38 -4.68
C ILE A 144 -4.50 -10.82 -4.61
N ALA A 145 -3.59 -11.81 -4.55
CA ALA A 145 -3.98 -13.19 -4.41
C ALA A 145 -4.67 -13.45 -3.06
N LEU A 146 -4.11 -12.91 -1.96
CA LEU A 146 -4.69 -13.02 -0.63
C LEU A 146 -6.05 -12.30 -0.53
N LEU A 147 -6.23 -11.18 -1.23
CA LEU A 147 -7.51 -10.51 -1.32
C LEU A 147 -8.57 -11.43 -1.93
N GLY A 148 -8.26 -12.08 -3.06
CA GLY A 148 -9.17 -13.02 -3.71
C GLY A 148 -9.48 -14.25 -2.84
N ILE A 149 -8.49 -14.80 -2.12
CA ILE A 149 -8.70 -15.91 -1.17
C ILE A 149 -9.66 -15.50 -0.06
N GLY A 150 -9.45 -14.32 0.54
CA GLY A 150 -10.27 -13.82 1.63
C GLY A 150 -11.71 -13.53 1.20
N GLN A 151 -11.91 -12.97 0.00
CA GLN A 151 -13.23 -12.76 -0.58
C GLN A 151 -13.95 -14.09 -0.82
N ALA A 152 -13.26 -15.11 -1.34
CA ALA A 152 -13.80 -16.44 -1.53
C ALA A 152 -14.17 -17.14 -0.20
N GLN A 153 -13.47 -16.80 0.90
CA GLN A 153 -13.80 -17.27 2.25
C GLN A 153 -14.85 -16.40 2.96
N GLY A 154 -15.40 -15.37 2.28
CA GLY A 154 -16.49 -14.53 2.80
C GLY A 154 -16.06 -13.40 3.75
N PHE A 155 -14.77 -13.10 3.85
CA PHE A 155 -14.31 -11.94 4.62
C PHE A 155 -14.62 -10.63 3.89
N SER A 156 -14.96 -9.58 4.65
CA SER A 156 -15.10 -8.25 4.05
C SER A 156 -13.74 -7.69 3.64
N ASP A 157 -13.72 -6.92 2.55
CA ASP A 157 -12.51 -6.34 1.95
C ASP A 157 -11.70 -5.52 2.96
N GLY A 158 -12.37 -4.84 3.90
CA GLY A 158 -11.70 -4.04 4.94
C GLY A 158 -10.84 -4.88 5.89
N TRP A 159 -11.29 -6.07 6.30
CA TRP A 159 -10.51 -6.97 7.14
C TRP A 159 -9.33 -7.57 6.39
N ILE A 160 -9.56 -7.99 5.13
CA ILE A 160 -8.52 -8.58 4.28
C ILE A 160 -7.43 -7.53 3.98
N ALA A 161 -7.84 -6.35 3.53
CA ALA A 161 -6.93 -5.25 3.25
C ALA A 161 -6.15 -4.82 4.50
N GLY A 162 -6.83 -4.75 5.66
CA GLY A 162 -6.20 -4.47 6.94
C GLY A 162 -5.09 -5.46 7.27
N ALA A 163 -5.32 -6.77 7.09
CA ALA A 163 -4.33 -7.81 7.34
C ALA A 163 -3.14 -7.72 6.37
N ILE A 164 -3.40 -7.54 5.08
CA ILE A 164 -2.37 -7.39 4.04
C ILE A 164 -1.50 -6.17 4.32
N ILE A 165 -2.12 -5.01 4.54
CA ILE A 165 -1.40 -3.75 4.75
C ILE A 165 -0.59 -3.80 6.04
N SER A 166 -1.17 -4.28 7.14
CA SER A 166 -0.48 -4.38 8.43
C SER A 166 0.78 -5.25 8.34
N GLY A 167 0.69 -6.40 7.68
CA GLY A 167 1.84 -7.27 7.45
C GLY A 167 2.89 -6.63 6.54
N ALA A 168 2.45 -6.07 5.42
CA ALA A 168 3.35 -5.45 4.45
C ALA A 168 4.14 -4.27 5.05
N TYR A 169 3.47 -3.39 5.78
CA TYR A 169 4.14 -2.26 6.44
C TYR A 169 5.04 -2.68 7.60
N PHE A 170 4.66 -3.73 8.34
CA PHE A 170 5.53 -4.30 9.36
C PHE A 170 6.85 -4.76 8.75
N GLY A 171 6.77 -5.55 7.66
CA GLY A 171 7.96 -6.09 7.01
C GLY A 171 8.84 -5.01 6.41
N ASP A 172 8.27 -4.06 5.70
CA ASP A 172 8.95 -2.90 5.12
C ASP A 172 9.73 -2.11 6.18
N LYS A 173 9.08 -1.83 7.30
CA LYS A 173 9.65 -1.03 8.38
C LYS A 173 10.87 -1.65 9.05
N ILE A 174 10.97 -2.97 9.11
CA ILE A 174 12.10 -3.68 9.74
C ILE A 174 13.09 -4.28 8.73
N SER A 175 12.80 -4.16 7.43
CA SER A 175 13.67 -4.68 6.38
C SER A 175 14.92 -3.81 6.22
N PRO A 176 16.12 -4.42 6.17
CA PRO A 176 17.34 -3.70 5.82
C PRO A 176 17.41 -3.34 4.32
N LEU A 177 16.50 -3.87 3.50
CA LEU A 177 16.41 -3.59 2.07
C LEU A 177 15.44 -2.44 1.77
N SER A 178 14.70 -1.96 2.79
CA SER A 178 13.73 -0.88 2.62
C SER A 178 14.42 0.46 2.42
N ASP A 179 14.05 1.15 1.35
CA ASP A 179 14.51 2.50 1.02
C ASP A 179 14.13 3.52 2.11
N THR A 180 12.93 3.39 2.69
CA THR A 180 12.46 4.26 3.77
C THR A 180 13.29 4.07 5.04
N THR A 181 13.64 2.84 5.40
CA THR A 181 14.48 2.50 6.56
C THR A 181 15.92 2.96 6.36
N ILE A 182 16.47 2.76 5.15
CA ILE A 182 17.81 3.23 4.77
C ILE A 182 17.87 4.76 4.81
N LEU A 183 16.88 5.44 4.23
CA LEU A 183 16.82 6.89 4.22
C LEU A 183 16.76 7.46 5.65
N ALA A 184 15.88 6.91 6.51
CA ALA A 184 15.74 7.33 7.89
C ALA A 184 17.05 7.18 8.68
N SER A 185 17.75 6.06 8.52
CA SER A 185 19.05 5.81 9.16
C SER A 185 20.12 6.79 8.68
N SER A 186 20.13 7.11 7.37
CA SER A 186 21.09 8.05 6.77
C SER A 186 20.85 9.47 7.23
N VAL A 187 19.61 9.94 7.28
CA VAL A 187 19.27 11.31 7.71
C VAL A 187 19.56 11.53 9.20
N THR A 188 19.42 10.47 10.02
CA THR A 188 19.70 10.53 11.47
C THR A 188 21.15 10.20 11.82
N ASP A 189 22.03 9.97 10.84
CA ASP A 189 23.44 9.53 11.02
C ASP A 189 23.55 8.36 12.00
N THR A 190 22.60 7.42 11.90
CA THR A 190 22.51 6.26 12.79
C THR A 190 22.78 4.98 11.98
N PRO A 191 23.63 4.04 12.46
CA PRO A 191 23.85 2.78 11.77
C PRO A 191 22.54 2.03 11.52
N LEU A 192 22.33 1.54 10.30
CA LEU A 192 21.07 0.93 9.83
C LEU A 192 20.51 -0.12 10.79
N PHE A 193 21.33 -1.10 11.19
CA PHE A 193 20.88 -2.17 12.10
C PHE A 193 20.58 -1.68 13.52
N LYS A 194 21.23 -0.60 13.97
CA LYS A 194 20.91 0.03 15.26
C LYS A 194 19.55 0.72 15.17
N HIS A 195 19.28 1.39 14.06
CA HIS A 195 17.98 2.00 13.78
C HIS A 195 16.87 0.95 13.76
N ILE A 196 17.04 -0.13 12.98
CA ILE A 196 16.06 -1.25 12.90
C ILE A 196 15.81 -1.85 14.29
N ARG A 197 16.86 -2.15 15.05
CA ARG A 197 16.74 -2.71 16.40
C ARG A 197 15.94 -1.80 17.34
N TYR A 198 16.12 -0.50 17.23
CA TYR A 198 15.36 0.45 18.02
C TYR A 198 13.89 0.49 17.60
N MET A 199 13.61 0.49 16.30
CA MET A 199 12.26 0.44 15.79
C MET A 199 11.50 -0.84 16.19
N MET A 200 12.18 -1.98 16.30
CA MET A 200 11.55 -3.24 16.71
C MET A 200 10.93 -3.17 18.12
N ILE A 201 11.42 -2.29 19.01
CA ILE A 201 10.89 -2.11 20.37
C ILE A 201 9.39 -1.72 20.33
N THR A 202 8.99 -0.91 19.38
CA THR A 202 7.58 -0.48 19.22
C THR A 202 6.83 -1.35 18.21
N THR A 203 7.51 -1.78 17.17
CA THR A 203 6.90 -2.46 16.02
C THR A 203 6.51 -3.90 16.37
N ILE A 204 7.33 -4.65 17.13
CA ILE A 204 6.99 -6.01 17.55
C ILE A 204 5.77 -6.06 18.46
N PRO A 205 5.68 -5.26 19.56
CA PRO A 205 4.47 -5.26 20.39
C PRO A 205 3.21 -4.88 19.61
N SER A 206 3.27 -3.89 18.72
CA SER A 206 2.11 -3.52 17.89
C SER A 206 1.70 -4.65 16.95
N MET A 207 2.66 -5.36 16.34
CA MET A 207 2.38 -6.51 15.48
C MET A 207 1.74 -7.67 16.27
N LEU A 208 2.20 -7.95 17.48
CA LEU A 208 1.60 -8.98 18.33
C LEU A 208 0.14 -8.64 18.66
N ILE A 209 -0.14 -7.39 19.03
CA ILE A 209 -1.53 -6.94 19.27
C ILE A 209 -2.36 -7.08 17.99
N THR A 210 -1.84 -6.68 16.86
CA THR A 210 -2.50 -6.79 15.55
C THR A 210 -2.82 -8.25 15.20
N LEU A 211 -1.88 -9.17 15.43
CA LEU A 211 -2.11 -10.60 15.21
C LEU A 211 -3.19 -11.18 16.15
N VAL A 212 -3.23 -10.75 17.40
CA VAL A 212 -4.30 -11.13 18.33
C VAL A 212 -5.65 -10.65 17.80
N ILE A 213 -5.76 -9.38 17.36
CA ILE A 213 -6.99 -8.83 16.80
C ILE A 213 -7.43 -9.63 15.57
N PHE A 214 -6.54 -9.91 14.63
CA PHE A 214 -6.86 -10.68 13.43
C PHE A 214 -7.21 -12.15 13.74
N THR A 215 -6.58 -12.75 14.75
CA THR A 215 -6.93 -14.09 15.19
C THR A 215 -8.33 -14.12 15.81
N VAL A 216 -8.65 -13.17 16.69
CA VAL A 216 -9.98 -13.08 17.29
C VAL A 216 -11.05 -12.80 16.23
N ALA A 217 -10.77 -11.87 15.30
CA ALA A 217 -11.68 -11.59 14.21
C ALA A 217 -11.90 -12.79 13.29
N GLY A 218 -10.84 -13.54 12.99
CA GLY A 218 -10.94 -14.77 12.18
C GLY A 218 -11.70 -15.89 12.88
N LEU A 219 -11.51 -16.07 14.18
CA LEU A 219 -12.25 -17.07 14.99
C LEU A 219 -13.73 -16.70 15.17
N SER A 220 -14.04 -15.40 15.18
CA SER A 220 -15.40 -14.88 15.27
C SER A 220 -16.13 -14.88 13.92
N HIS A 221 -15.41 -15.12 12.82
CA HIS A 221 -15.99 -15.20 11.49
C HIS A 221 -16.68 -16.55 11.31
N GLU A 222 -18.00 -16.52 11.09
CA GLU A 222 -18.73 -17.71 10.67
C GLU A 222 -18.21 -18.10 9.27
N ALA A 223 -17.52 -19.24 9.21
CA ALA A 223 -17.00 -19.72 7.94
C ALA A 223 -18.14 -19.80 6.93
N THR A 224 -18.05 -19.03 5.89
CA THR A 224 -19.01 -19.07 4.79
C THR A 224 -19.08 -20.50 4.28
N ALA A 225 -20.30 -20.98 4.05
CA ALA A 225 -20.59 -22.37 3.75
C ALA A 225 -19.61 -22.94 2.69
N THR A 226 -19.12 -24.13 2.93
CA THR A 226 -18.24 -24.92 2.05
C THR A 226 -18.67 -24.84 0.59
N ASP A 227 -19.96 -24.68 0.34
CA ASP A 227 -20.60 -24.54 -0.98
C ASP A 227 -20.12 -23.33 -1.78
N GLN A 228 -19.81 -22.19 -1.14
CA GLN A 228 -19.31 -21.01 -1.86
C GLN A 228 -17.85 -21.19 -2.27
N ILE A 229 -17.03 -21.77 -1.42
CA ILE A 229 -15.63 -22.10 -1.74
C ILE A 229 -15.57 -23.08 -2.90
N GLU A 230 -16.47 -24.09 -2.92
CA GLU A 230 -16.57 -25.05 -3.99
C GLU A 230 -17.03 -24.40 -5.30
N GLN A 231 -18.03 -23.51 -5.26
CA GLN A 231 -18.47 -22.76 -6.44
C GLN A 231 -17.35 -21.85 -7.00
N TYR A 232 -16.59 -21.17 -6.16
CA TYR A 232 -15.43 -20.39 -6.59
C TYR A 232 -14.35 -21.28 -7.22
N SER A 233 -14.07 -22.43 -6.62
CA SER A 233 -13.10 -23.40 -7.14
C SER A 233 -13.50 -23.94 -8.52
N ILE A 234 -14.79 -24.25 -8.71
CA ILE A 234 -15.35 -24.71 -9.99
C ILE A 234 -15.27 -23.59 -11.03
N ALA A 235 -15.66 -22.37 -10.67
CA ALA A 235 -15.62 -21.23 -11.58
C ALA A 235 -14.19 -20.92 -12.04
N LEU A 236 -13.22 -20.96 -11.12
CA LEU A 236 -11.79 -20.75 -11.44
C LEU A 236 -11.26 -21.86 -12.37
N ASN A 237 -11.60 -23.11 -12.09
CA ASN A 237 -11.11 -24.25 -12.86
C ASN A 237 -11.74 -24.30 -14.27
N ASN A 238 -12.97 -23.80 -14.44
CA ASN A 238 -13.63 -23.68 -15.73
C ASN A 238 -13.13 -22.51 -16.58
N THR A 239 -12.64 -21.45 -15.94
CA THR A 239 -12.23 -20.22 -16.63
C THR A 239 -10.72 -20.20 -16.93
N PHE A 240 -9.92 -20.81 -16.06
CA PHE A 240 -8.47 -20.81 -16.17
C PHE A 240 -7.92 -22.24 -16.17
N HIS A 241 -6.90 -22.50 -16.98
CA HIS A 241 -6.15 -23.77 -16.91
C HIS A 241 -5.27 -23.78 -15.65
N ILE A 242 -5.85 -24.22 -14.52
CA ILE A 242 -5.17 -24.29 -13.24
C ILE A 242 -4.22 -25.50 -13.26
N THR A 243 -2.92 -25.24 -13.40
CA THR A 243 -1.89 -26.26 -13.36
C THR A 243 -0.75 -25.84 -12.43
N PRO A 244 -0.06 -26.79 -11.76
CA PRO A 244 1.13 -26.48 -10.98
C PRO A 244 2.23 -25.79 -11.79
N VAL A 245 2.20 -25.88 -13.11
CA VAL A 245 3.14 -25.24 -14.04
C VAL A 245 3.03 -23.71 -14.00
N SER A 246 1.85 -23.15 -13.71
CA SER A 246 1.68 -21.69 -13.53
C SER A 246 2.55 -21.14 -12.40
N TYR A 247 2.85 -21.95 -11.37
CA TYR A 247 3.76 -21.60 -10.28
C TYR A 247 5.23 -21.65 -10.71
N THR A 248 5.60 -22.57 -11.60
CA THR A 248 6.99 -22.67 -12.08
C THR A 248 7.38 -21.51 -12.98
N HIS A 249 6.42 -20.87 -13.66
CA HIS A 249 6.66 -19.65 -14.42
C HIS A 249 7.00 -18.45 -13.53
N LEU A 250 6.42 -18.33 -12.35
CA LEU A 250 6.82 -17.33 -11.34
C LEU A 250 8.30 -17.52 -10.94
N ARG A 251 8.72 -18.76 -10.68
CA ARG A 251 10.09 -19.07 -10.30
C ARG A 251 11.10 -18.83 -11.44
N ALA A 252 10.70 -19.02 -12.68
CA ALA A 252 11.55 -18.75 -13.85
C ALA A 252 11.82 -17.23 -14.02
N HIS A 253 10.85 -16.37 -13.70
CA HIS A 253 11.02 -14.91 -13.74
C HIS A 253 11.91 -14.38 -12.61
N GLU A 254 11.89 -14.99 -11.42
CA GLU A 254 12.81 -14.61 -10.32
C GLU A 254 14.27 -14.94 -10.64
N THR A 255 14.53 -15.98 -11.42
CA THR A 255 15.90 -16.34 -11.86
C THR A 255 16.46 -15.37 -12.91
N LEU A 256 15.62 -14.70 -13.68
CA LEU A 256 16.04 -13.66 -14.63
C LEU A 256 16.32 -12.30 -13.97
N ALA A 257 15.75 -12.05 -12.79
CA ALA A 257 16.03 -10.82 -12.02
C ALA A 257 17.38 -10.86 -11.29
N ASN A 258 18.05 -12.02 -11.26
CA ASN A 258 19.36 -12.24 -10.65
C ASN A 258 20.51 -12.31 -11.67
N LEU A 259 20.23 -12.06 -12.95
CA LEU A 259 21.21 -11.89 -14.04
C LEU A 259 21.36 -10.42 -14.41
#